data_2d58d78b4c3b824a7d8bd33aa34d1517
#
_entry.id   2d58d78b4c3b824a7d8bd33aa34d1517
#
_cell.length_a   1.000
_cell.length_b   1.000
_cell.length_c   1.000
_cell.angle_alpha   90.00
_cell.angle_beta   90.00
_cell.angle_gamma   90.00
#
_symmetry.space_group_name_H-M   'P 1'
#
loop_
_entity.id
_entity.type
_entity.pdbx_description
1 polymer ?
#
loop_
_entity_poly.entity_id
_entity_poly.type
_entity_poly.pdbx_seq_one_letter_code
_entity_poly.pdbx_strand_id
1 'polypeptide(L)'
;MLPSGPARLAGDTPAEQSIPTFSDEVQVAWILVPVIVKGPNGYLNGLKKEDFDLEVDGHSVRFPDFEPRGEAPWSVVFLQDLSGSMGVGGRLEASHEAIDYFLDAARPGDEFALATFAGEDTNIDVPFTEDLSPLRESIASWEGYGKTALHDAVALLPRISSDSRNVKRAAVLITDGVDNASSMTAAQAREIVRQAQLPVYVFGLESGDPYAVTKPGEGFYRYADMLNLLAHMTGGKYFSIASPDDMKEACATVAEDLRYQYVLGFETQGSGKNAFRMIQVEVRNRKVKQVLSRKGYQGTPPAAK
;
A
#
# COMPACT_ATOMS: atom_id res chain seq x y z
N MET A 1 -31.89 -75.81 43.37
CA MET A 1 -30.51 -76.29 43.17
C MET A 1 -30.05 -75.82 41.81
N LEU A 2 -29.28 -74.79 41.77
CA LEU A 2 -28.51 -74.33 40.56
C LEU A 2 -27.25 -73.65 41.05
N PRO A 3 -26.09 -73.93 40.49
CA PRO A 3 -24.86 -73.35 40.93
C PRO A 3 -24.60 -71.99 40.18
N SER A 4 -24.08 -71.05 40.93
CA SER A 4 -23.60 -69.80 40.57
C SER A 4 -22.39 -69.87 39.61
N GLY A 5 -22.44 -69.14 38.48
CA GLY A 5 -21.31 -68.96 37.58
C GLY A 5 -20.46 -67.72 38.00
N PRO A 6 -19.18 -67.72 37.65
CA PRO A 6 -18.25 -66.71 38.16
C PRO A 6 -18.36 -65.38 37.49
N ALA A 7 -18.12 -64.32 38.27
CA ALA A 7 -18.04 -62.90 37.81
C ALA A 7 -16.82 -62.71 36.90
N ARG A 8 -17.03 -62.02 35.73
CA ARG A 8 -15.96 -61.49 34.87
C ARG A 8 -15.45 -60.20 35.46
N LEU A 9 -14.18 -60.14 35.74
CA LEU A 9 -13.41 -58.98 36.04
C LEU A 9 -13.31 -58.10 34.75
N ALA A 10 -13.74 -56.88 34.86
CA ALA A 10 -13.53 -55.87 33.82
C ALA A 10 -12.04 -55.47 33.81
N GLY A 11 -11.39 -55.69 32.67
CA GLY A 11 -10.03 -55.23 32.45
C GLY A 11 -10.00 -53.73 32.22
N ASP A 12 -9.20 -53.03 32.99
CA ASP A 12 -8.84 -51.62 32.76
C ASP A 12 -8.05 -51.51 31.46
N THR A 13 -8.62 -50.80 30.49
CA THR A 13 -7.90 -50.39 29.28
C THR A 13 -7.04 -49.17 29.67
N PRO A 14 -5.73 -49.16 29.39
CA PRO A 14 -4.91 -47.99 29.65
C PRO A 14 -5.40 -46.81 28.78
N ALA A 15 -5.62 -45.67 29.40
CA ALA A 15 -5.91 -44.41 28.69
C ALA A 15 -4.73 -44.09 27.77
N GLU A 16 -5.01 -44.03 26.48
CA GLU A 16 -4.10 -43.48 25.46
C GLU A 16 -3.81 -42.02 25.79
N GLN A 17 -2.60 -41.74 26.28
CA GLN A 17 -2.10 -40.38 26.44
C GLN A 17 -1.91 -39.79 25.06
N SER A 18 -2.84 -38.93 24.65
CA SER A 18 -2.67 -38.10 23.46
C SER A 18 -1.49 -37.14 23.66
N ILE A 19 -0.41 -37.37 22.94
CA ILE A 19 0.71 -36.47 22.85
C ILE A 19 0.17 -35.18 22.20
N PRO A 20 0.28 -34.01 22.84
CA PRO A 20 -0.11 -32.76 22.20
C PRO A 20 0.81 -32.49 21.00
N THR A 21 0.26 -32.59 19.81
CA THR A 21 0.93 -32.17 18.59
C THR A 21 0.94 -30.64 18.58
N PHE A 22 2.07 -30.06 18.94
CA PHE A 22 2.30 -28.64 18.69
C PHE A 22 2.59 -28.46 17.19
N SER A 23 1.59 -28.11 16.42
CA SER A 23 1.78 -27.54 15.10
C SER A 23 1.81 -26.02 15.28
N ASP A 24 2.96 -25.46 15.56
CA ASP A 24 3.19 -24.04 15.34
C ASP A 24 3.21 -23.84 13.82
N GLU A 25 2.08 -23.43 13.23
CA GLU A 25 2.07 -22.87 11.89
C GLU A 25 2.80 -21.54 11.94
N VAL A 26 4.08 -21.55 11.60
CA VAL A 26 4.84 -20.32 11.39
C VAL A 26 4.31 -19.69 10.11
N GLN A 27 3.46 -18.67 10.23
CA GLN A 27 3.07 -17.87 9.08
C GLN A 27 4.28 -17.07 8.61
N VAL A 28 4.86 -17.49 7.51
CA VAL A 28 5.92 -16.73 6.81
C VAL A 28 5.24 -15.68 5.96
N ALA A 29 5.49 -14.41 6.24
CA ALA A 29 5.06 -13.31 5.41
C ALA A 29 6.24 -12.78 4.59
N TRP A 30 6.00 -12.54 3.31
CA TRP A 30 6.96 -11.93 2.41
C TRP A 30 6.81 -10.41 2.43
N ILE A 31 7.89 -9.69 2.72
CA ILE A 31 7.89 -8.22 2.78
C ILE A 31 8.68 -7.67 1.61
N LEU A 32 8.02 -6.81 0.81
CA LEU A 32 8.63 -6.04 -0.25
C LEU A 32 8.97 -4.63 0.24
N VAL A 33 10.19 -4.20 -0.04
CA VAL A 33 10.70 -2.88 0.31
C VAL A 33 11.11 -2.18 -0.97
N PRO A 34 10.22 -1.36 -1.55
CA PRO A 34 10.58 -0.50 -2.66
C PRO A 34 11.57 0.57 -2.20
N VAL A 35 12.61 0.79 -3.01
CA VAL A 35 13.71 1.72 -2.70
C VAL A 35 14.04 2.56 -3.91
N ILE A 36 14.01 3.88 -3.75
CA ILE A 36 14.45 4.86 -4.74
C ILE A 36 15.74 5.50 -4.24
N VAL A 37 16.76 5.50 -5.08
CA VAL A 37 18.08 6.05 -4.73
C VAL A 37 18.41 7.20 -5.66
N LYS A 38 18.58 8.41 -5.08
CA LYS A 38 18.93 9.62 -5.82
C LYS A 38 20.35 10.08 -5.47
N GLY A 39 21.06 10.53 -6.49
CA GLY A 39 22.37 11.17 -6.42
C GLY A 39 22.31 12.63 -6.85
N PRO A 40 23.48 13.28 -7.08
CA PRO A 40 23.52 14.70 -7.48
C PRO A 40 22.78 15.03 -8.79
N ASN A 41 22.74 14.07 -9.71
CA ASN A 41 22.19 14.24 -11.06
C ASN A 41 20.90 13.42 -11.30
N GLY A 42 20.11 13.18 -10.25
CA GLY A 42 18.89 12.37 -10.33
C GLY A 42 19.07 10.94 -9.84
N TYR A 43 18.36 9.99 -10.43
CA TYR A 43 18.34 8.60 -9.98
C TYR A 43 19.70 7.90 -10.17
N LEU A 44 20.16 7.19 -9.13
CA LEU A 44 21.36 6.36 -9.24
C LEU A 44 21.05 5.01 -9.86
N ASN A 45 21.86 4.68 -10.86
CA ASN A 45 21.72 3.49 -11.67
C ASN A 45 22.84 2.49 -11.40
N GLY A 46 22.59 1.20 -11.73
CA GLY A 46 23.61 0.16 -11.69
C GLY A 46 24.02 -0.28 -10.30
N LEU A 47 23.25 0.07 -9.26
CA LEU A 47 23.45 -0.47 -7.93
C LEU A 47 23.12 -1.97 -7.95
N LYS A 48 23.91 -2.74 -7.23
CA LYS A 48 23.78 -4.18 -7.08
C LYS A 48 23.26 -4.50 -5.70
N LYS A 49 22.81 -5.73 -5.48
CA LYS A 49 22.31 -6.22 -4.19
C LYS A 49 23.29 -5.94 -3.04
N GLU A 50 24.57 -6.09 -3.29
CA GLU A 50 25.65 -5.89 -2.31
C GLU A 50 25.84 -4.43 -1.90
N ASP A 51 25.30 -3.49 -2.66
CA ASP A 51 25.35 -2.06 -2.32
C ASP A 51 24.31 -1.67 -1.25
N PHE A 52 23.35 -2.56 -0.95
CA PHE A 52 22.26 -2.28 -0.03
C PHE A 52 22.46 -2.98 1.31
N ASP A 53 22.19 -2.26 2.38
CA ASP A 53 21.99 -2.78 3.73
C ASP A 53 20.56 -2.58 4.17
N LEU A 54 19.94 -3.64 4.67
CA LEU A 54 18.56 -3.64 5.17
C LEU A 54 18.57 -3.97 6.66
N GLU A 55 17.94 -3.11 7.45
CA GLU A 55 17.73 -3.34 8.87
C GLU A 55 16.26 -3.32 9.23
N VAL A 56 15.89 -4.18 10.18
CA VAL A 56 14.56 -4.20 10.81
C VAL A 56 14.76 -4.06 12.31
N ASP A 57 14.19 -3.00 12.91
CA ASP A 57 14.38 -2.65 14.33
C ASP A 57 15.85 -2.57 14.75
N GLY A 58 16.73 -2.05 13.88
CA GLY A 58 18.16 -1.94 14.11
C GLY A 58 18.95 -3.23 13.98
N HIS A 59 18.34 -4.31 13.48
CA HIS A 59 19.02 -5.57 13.23
C HIS A 59 19.14 -5.82 11.73
N SER A 60 20.32 -6.16 11.26
CA SER A 60 20.57 -6.47 9.85
C SER A 60 19.77 -7.70 9.42
N VAL A 61 19.09 -7.59 8.29
CA VAL A 61 18.23 -8.63 7.72
C VAL A 61 18.71 -9.02 6.33
N ARG A 62 18.77 -10.33 6.08
CA ARG A 62 19.02 -10.86 4.73
C ARG A 62 17.77 -10.70 3.88
N PHE A 63 17.95 -10.17 2.67
CA PHE A 63 16.91 -10.10 1.65
C PHE A 63 17.32 -10.95 0.45
N PRO A 64 16.83 -12.20 0.34
CA PRO A 64 17.20 -13.09 -0.76
C PRO A 64 16.79 -12.52 -2.12
N ASP A 65 15.65 -11.84 -2.19
CA ASP A 65 15.16 -11.26 -3.43
C ASP A 65 15.63 -9.82 -3.61
N PHE A 66 16.05 -9.56 -4.82
CA PHE A 66 16.49 -8.24 -5.26
C PHE A 66 16.06 -8.03 -6.70
N GLU A 67 15.08 -7.13 -6.89
CA GLU A 67 14.71 -6.66 -8.22
C GLU A 67 15.50 -5.38 -8.51
N PRO A 68 16.43 -5.42 -9.49
CA PRO A 68 17.15 -4.22 -9.89
C PRO A 68 16.21 -3.24 -10.58
N ARG A 69 16.65 -1.99 -10.68
CA ARG A 69 15.96 -1.06 -11.57
C ARG A 69 15.95 -1.62 -12.99
N GLY A 70 14.90 -1.34 -13.74
CA GLY A 70 14.86 -1.75 -15.15
C GLY A 70 13.46 -1.92 -15.68
N GLU A 71 13.34 -2.81 -16.64
CA GLU A 71 12.13 -2.99 -17.44
C GLU A 71 11.06 -3.88 -16.79
N ALA A 72 11.27 -4.33 -15.54
CA ALA A 72 10.25 -5.09 -14.85
C ALA A 72 8.91 -4.33 -14.86
N PRO A 73 7.82 -5.03 -15.19
CA PRO A 73 6.52 -4.41 -15.27
C PRO A 73 6.07 -3.91 -13.90
N TRP A 74 5.13 -2.98 -13.90
CA TRP A 74 4.56 -2.38 -12.72
C TRP A 74 3.08 -2.71 -12.54
N SER A 75 2.60 -2.62 -11.30
CA SER A 75 1.17 -2.66 -10.96
C SER A 75 0.81 -1.33 -10.30
N VAL A 76 -0.10 -0.57 -10.91
CA VAL A 76 -0.54 0.72 -10.38
C VAL A 76 -2.03 0.65 -10.07
N VAL A 77 -2.40 0.99 -8.82
CA VAL A 77 -3.79 1.20 -8.45
C VAL A 77 -4.09 2.70 -8.35
N PHE A 78 -5.09 3.15 -9.08
CA PHE A 78 -5.65 4.48 -8.92
C PHE A 78 -6.77 4.43 -7.88
N LEU A 79 -6.71 5.31 -6.90
CA LEU A 79 -7.73 5.53 -5.90
C LEU A 79 -8.28 6.94 -6.10
N GLN A 80 -9.45 7.04 -6.75
CA GLN A 80 -10.01 8.28 -7.24
C GLN A 80 -11.15 8.77 -6.35
N ASP A 81 -11.03 10.00 -5.90
CA ASP A 81 -12.11 10.73 -5.24
C ASP A 81 -13.15 11.17 -6.27
N LEU A 82 -14.41 10.78 -6.07
CA LEU A 82 -15.56 11.24 -6.86
C LEU A 82 -16.53 12.07 -6.01
N SER A 83 -16.08 12.64 -4.89
CA SER A 83 -16.93 13.53 -4.10
C SER A 83 -17.42 14.75 -4.89
N GLY A 84 -18.50 15.38 -4.43
CA GLY A 84 -19.15 16.47 -5.15
C GLY A 84 -18.23 17.65 -5.49
N SER A 85 -17.19 17.90 -4.68
CA SER A 85 -16.18 18.94 -4.95
C SER A 85 -15.32 18.62 -6.16
N MET A 86 -15.09 17.33 -6.47
CA MET A 86 -14.35 16.91 -7.66
C MET A 86 -15.06 17.24 -8.97
N GLY A 87 -16.39 17.31 -8.96
CA GLY A 87 -17.21 17.71 -10.13
C GLY A 87 -17.11 19.17 -10.49
N VAL A 88 -16.30 19.98 -9.79
CA VAL A 88 -16.21 21.43 -9.98
C VAL A 88 -14.77 21.83 -10.34
N GLY A 89 -14.64 22.83 -11.24
CA GLY A 89 -13.36 23.47 -11.53
C GLY A 89 -12.37 22.60 -12.33
N GLY A 90 -12.86 21.66 -13.12
CA GLY A 90 -12.01 20.85 -14.01
C GLY A 90 -11.18 19.77 -13.29
N ARG A 91 -11.52 19.41 -12.04
CA ARG A 91 -10.74 18.47 -11.25
C ARG A 91 -10.87 17.02 -11.75
N LEU A 92 -12.07 16.62 -12.18
CA LEU A 92 -12.26 15.31 -12.81
C LEU A 92 -11.51 15.21 -14.12
N GLU A 93 -11.54 16.25 -14.94
CA GLU A 93 -10.77 16.34 -16.19
C GLU A 93 -9.26 16.21 -15.90
N ALA A 94 -8.74 16.90 -14.90
CA ALA A 94 -7.35 16.79 -14.50
C ALA A 94 -7.01 15.36 -14.00
N SER A 95 -7.95 14.70 -13.31
CA SER A 95 -7.80 13.29 -12.89
C SER A 95 -7.79 12.36 -14.10
N HIS A 96 -8.65 12.58 -15.11
CA HIS A 96 -8.62 11.82 -16.36
C HIS A 96 -7.26 11.92 -17.04
N GLU A 97 -6.76 13.17 -17.22
CA GLU A 97 -5.45 13.40 -17.83
C GLU A 97 -4.31 12.71 -17.07
N ALA A 98 -4.37 12.72 -15.72
CA ALA A 98 -3.39 12.05 -14.89
C ALA A 98 -3.39 10.54 -15.11
N ILE A 99 -4.56 9.90 -15.11
CA ILE A 99 -4.67 8.45 -15.32
C ILE A 99 -4.26 8.09 -16.74
N ASP A 100 -4.76 8.83 -17.74
CA ASP A 100 -4.40 8.61 -19.15
C ASP A 100 -2.90 8.70 -19.39
N TYR A 101 -2.19 9.59 -18.69
CA TYR A 101 -0.73 9.67 -18.75
C TYR A 101 -0.07 8.31 -18.43
N PHE A 102 -0.55 7.60 -17.40
CA PHE A 102 -0.02 6.29 -17.03
C PHE A 102 -0.44 5.19 -18.01
N LEU A 103 -1.69 5.24 -18.48
CA LEU A 103 -2.21 4.26 -19.44
C LEU A 103 -1.50 4.39 -20.79
N ASP A 104 -1.17 5.61 -21.23
CA ASP A 104 -0.42 5.86 -22.47
C ASP A 104 1.06 5.46 -22.37
N ALA A 105 1.63 5.50 -21.14
CA ALA A 105 2.98 5.06 -20.86
C ALA A 105 3.11 3.56 -20.59
N ALA A 106 2.00 2.81 -20.62
CA ALA A 106 1.94 1.38 -20.32
C ALA A 106 2.83 0.55 -21.28
N ARG A 107 3.44 -0.47 -20.74
CA ARG A 107 4.26 -1.45 -21.47
C ARG A 107 3.68 -2.85 -21.26
N PRO A 108 4.03 -3.81 -22.11
CA PRO A 108 3.61 -5.20 -21.92
C PRO A 108 3.93 -5.72 -20.52
N GLY A 109 2.93 -6.30 -19.85
CA GLY A 109 3.03 -6.80 -18.49
C GLY A 109 2.71 -5.75 -17.40
N ASP A 110 2.64 -4.45 -17.73
CA ASP A 110 2.11 -3.45 -16.80
C ASP A 110 0.61 -3.71 -16.58
N GLU A 111 0.15 -3.64 -15.34
CA GLU A 111 -1.27 -3.80 -15.00
C GLU A 111 -1.76 -2.65 -14.14
N PHE A 112 -3.04 -2.33 -14.30
CA PHE A 112 -3.67 -1.23 -13.61
C PHE A 112 -4.98 -1.68 -12.96
N ALA A 113 -5.27 -1.10 -11.80
CA ALA A 113 -6.54 -1.22 -11.11
C ALA A 113 -7.12 0.16 -10.86
N LEU A 114 -8.44 0.24 -10.78
CA LEU A 114 -9.18 1.46 -10.49
C LEU A 114 -10.14 1.23 -9.35
N ALA A 115 -10.04 2.05 -8.33
CA ALA A 115 -11.01 2.14 -7.25
C ALA A 115 -11.47 3.58 -7.10
N THR A 116 -12.75 3.76 -6.83
CA THR A 116 -13.36 5.07 -6.63
C THR A 116 -14.03 5.17 -5.28
N PHE A 117 -14.13 6.37 -4.74
CA PHE A 117 -14.86 6.61 -3.49
C PHE A 117 -15.63 7.92 -3.53
N ALA A 118 -16.86 7.87 -3.01
CA ALA A 118 -17.72 9.02 -2.79
C ALA A 118 -18.81 8.65 -1.77
N GLY A 119 -19.28 9.62 -1.00
CA GLY A 119 -20.24 9.34 0.08
C GLY A 119 -19.65 8.40 1.13
N GLU A 120 -20.36 7.31 1.41
CA GLU A 120 -19.92 6.23 2.30
C GLU A 120 -19.41 5.02 1.50
N ASP A 121 -19.45 5.08 0.17
CA ASP A 121 -19.12 3.98 -0.71
C ASP A 121 -17.67 4.06 -1.19
N THR A 122 -17.02 2.92 -1.23
CA THR A 122 -15.74 2.74 -1.92
C THR A 122 -15.82 1.46 -2.76
N ASN A 123 -15.58 1.60 -4.05
CA ASN A 123 -15.74 0.54 -5.03
C ASN A 123 -14.40 0.20 -5.69
N ILE A 124 -14.19 -1.07 -6.02
CA ILE A 124 -13.15 -1.49 -6.96
C ILE A 124 -13.86 -1.62 -8.31
N ASP A 125 -13.76 -0.57 -9.13
CA ASP A 125 -14.46 -0.51 -10.43
C ASP A 125 -13.79 -1.42 -11.45
N VAL A 126 -12.44 -1.45 -11.44
CA VAL A 126 -11.65 -2.31 -12.31
C VAL A 126 -10.55 -2.98 -11.47
N PRO A 127 -10.59 -4.32 -11.31
CA PRO A 127 -9.49 -5.06 -10.69
C PRO A 127 -8.24 -5.00 -11.57
N PHE A 128 -7.07 -5.40 -11.05
CA PHE A 128 -5.83 -5.39 -11.83
C PHE A 128 -5.97 -6.12 -13.15
N THR A 129 -5.66 -5.41 -14.24
CA THR A 129 -5.73 -5.91 -15.62
C THR A 129 -4.67 -5.24 -16.50
N GLU A 130 -4.21 -5.95 -17.54
CA GLU A 130 -3.41 -5.41 -18.64
C GLU A 130 -4.28 -4.81 -19.75
N ASP A 131 -5.59 -5.13 -19.76
CA ASP A 131 -6.55 -4.51 -20.69
C ASP A 131 -6.94 -3.12 -20.17
N LEU A 132 -6.57 -2.10 -20.92
CA LEU A 132 -6.79 -0.70 -20.55
C LEU A 132 -8.21 -0.21 -20.89
N SER A 133 -8.98 -0.98 -21.68
CA SER A 133 -10.31 -0.57 -22.13
C SER A 133 -11.29 -0.36 -20.99
N PRO A 134 -11.40 -1.28 -19.99
CA PRO A 134 -12.31 -1.08 -18.87
C PRO A 134 -11.99 0.15 -18.02
N LEU A 135 -10.68 0.51 -17.87
CA LEU A 135 -10.28 1.71 -17.16
C LEU A 135 -10.75 2.96 -17.91
N ARG A 136 -10.49 3.04 -19.22
CA ARG A 136 -10.91 4.18 -20.04
C ARG A 136 -12.43 4.34 -20.11
N GLU A 137 -13.17 3.24 -20.15
CA GLU A 137 -14.63 3.25 -20.09
C GLU A 137 -15.13 3.76 -18.74
N SER A 138 -14.54 3.31 -17.64
CA SER A 138 -14.90 3.75 -16.29
C SER A 138 -14.65 5.25 -16.10
N ILE A 139 -13.45 5.73 -16.42
CA ILE A 139 -13.09 7.16 -16.24
C ILE A 139 -13.97 8.09 -17.09
N ALA A 140 -14.40 7.67 -18.27
CA ALA A 140 -15.26 8.47 -19.14
C ALA A 140 -16.68 8.69 -18.58
N SER A 141 -17.09 7.87 -17.59
CA SER A 141 -18.43 7.91 -16.98
C SER A 141 -18.48 8.66 -15.64
N TRP A 142 -17.38 9.21 -15.17
CA TRP A 142 -17.31 9.81 -13.83
C TRP A 142 -18.15 11.08 -13.69
N GLU A 143 -18.86 11.14 -12.58
CA GLU A 143 -19.58 12.32 -12.12
C GLU A 143 -19.24 12.55 -10.64
N GLY A 144 -19.12 13.83 -10.23
CA GLY A 144 -18.89 14.18 -8.83
C GLY A 144 -20.17 14.14 -8.02
N TYR A 145 -20.20 13.41 -6.91
CA TYR A 145 -21.36 13.30 -6.02
C TYR A 145 -20.98 13.03 -4.57
N GLY A 146 -21.88 13.33 -3.64
CA GLY A 146 -21.76 12.95 -2.24
C GLY A 146 -20.61 13.65 -1.47
N LYS A 147 -20.21 13.02 -0.38
CA LYS A 147 -19.14 13.44 0.53
C LYS A 147 -17.87 12.65 0.26
N THR A 148 -16.83 12.88 1.07
CA THR A 148 -15.49 12.28 0.94
C THR A 148 -15.21 11.31 2.08
N ALA A 149 -15.18 10.00 1.82
CA ALA A 149 -14.81 8.95 2.77
C ALA A 149 -13.36 8.50 2.56
N LEU A 150 -12.41 9.44 2.65
CA LEU A 150 -11.01 9.24 2.32
C LEU A 150 -10.32 8.18 3.19
N HIS A 151 -10.58 8.18 4.51
CA HIS A 151 -9.93 7.24 5.41
C HIS A 151 -10.39 5.80 5.13
N ASP A 152 -11.68 5.59 4.87
CA ASP A 152 -12.24 4.28 4.54
C ASP A 152 -11.68 3.78 3.19
N ALA A 153 -11.54 4.68 2.22
CA ALA A 153 -10.98 4.38 0.91
C ALA A 153 -9.50 3.95 0.99
N VAL A 154 -8.64 4.71 1.66
CA VAL A 154 -7.21 4.34 1.77
C VAL A 154 -7.01 3.04 2.56
N ALA A 155 -7.91 2.71 3.47
CA ALA A 155 -7.87 1.45 4.21
C ALA A 155 -8.11 0.21 3.34
N LEU A 156 -8.60 0.35 2.12
CA LEU A 156 -8.72 -0.74 1.15
C LEU A 156 -7.42 -1.06 0.40
N LEU A 157 -6.45 -0.16 0.42
CA LEU A 157 -5.20 -0.33 -0.34
C LEU A 157 -4.45 -1.65 -0.04
N PRO A 158 -4.35 -2.15 1.22
CA PRO A 158 -3.72 -3.45 1.48
C PRO A 158 -4.42 -4.59 0.74
N ARG A 159 -5.76 -4.61 0.74
CA ARG A 159 -6.55 -5.61 0.05
C ARG A 159 -6.35 -5.53 -1.47
N ILE A 160 -6.49 -4.34 -2.05
CA ILE A 160 -6.32 -4.15 -3.49
C ILE A 160 -4.90 -4.54 -3.90
N SER A 161 -3.89 -4.10 -3.15
CA SER A 161 -2.48 -4.38 -3.48
C SER A 161 -2.09 -5.86 -3.40
N SER A 162 -2.83 -6.67 -2.64
CA SER A 162 -2.58 -8.11 -2.56
C SER A 162 -2.85 -8.84 -3.87
N ASP A 163 -3.71 -8.30 -4.72
CA ASP A 163 -4.10 -8.90 -6.00
C ASP A 163 -3.14 -8.55 -7.15
N SER A 164 -2.16 -7.65 -6.90
CA SER A 164 -1.17 -7.25 -7.90
C SER A 164 -0.12 -8.34 -8.13
N ARG A 165 0.23 -8.60 -9.41
CA ARG A 165 1.19 -9.64 -9.81
C ARG A 165 2.63 -9.16 -9.81
N ASN A 166 2.85 -7.87 -10.06
CA ASN A 166 4.20 -7.33 -10.22
C ASN A 166 4.83 -6.92 -8.89
N VAL A 167 6.14 -7.06 -8.79
CA VAL A 167 6.90 -6.63 -7.59
C VAL A 167 7.04 -5.11 -7.50
N LYS A 168 7.06 -4.41 -8.66
CA LYS A 168 7.02 -2.95 -8.72
C LYS A 168 5.58 -2.51 -8.71
N ARG A 169 5.18 -1.87 -7.64
CA ARG A 169 3.79 -1.46 -7.43
C ARG A 169 3.69 -0.09 -6.79
N ALA A 170 2.60 0.61 -7.05
CA ALA A 170 2.25 1.87 -6.38
C ALA A 170 0.74 2.07 -6.32
N ALA A 171 0.30 2.91 -5.38
CA ALA A 171 -1.00 3.54 -5.43
C ALA A 171 -0.86 5.02 -5.79
N VAL A 172 -1.77 5.52 -6.61
CA VAL A 172 -1.94 6.94 -6.90
C VAL A 172 -3.31 7.34 -6.38
N LEU A 173 -3.32 8.09 -5.28
CA LEU A 173 -4.52 8.67 -4.68
C LEU A 173 -4.71 10.06 -5.27
N ILE A 174 -5.87 10.32 -5.87
CA ILE A 174 -6.24 11.62 -6.42
C ILE A 174 -7.46 12.13 -5.66
N THR A 175 -7.31 13.25 -4.96
CA THR A 175 -8.35 13.84 -4.10
C THR A 175 -8.17 15.34 -3.95
N ASP A 176 -9.27 16.07 -3.82
CA ASP A 176 -9.26 17.49 -3.44
C ASP A 176 -9.75 17.70 -2.01
N GLY A 177 -10.17 16.63 -1.32
CA GLY A 177 -11.07 16.69 -0.22
C GLY A 177 -10.50 16.36 1.14
N VAL A 178 -11.13 17.04 2.11
CA VAL A 178 -11.02 16.71 3.52
C VAL A 178 -12.02 15.61 3.82
N ASP A 179 -11.57 14.56 4.51
CA ASP A 179 -12.48 13.51 4.98
C ASP A 179 -13.65 14.10 5.79
N ASN A 180 -14.86 13.75 5.40
CA ASN A 180 -16.08 14.21 6.05
C ASN A 180 -17.19 13.14 6.11
N ALA A 181 -16.91 11.92 5.66
CA ALA A 181 -17.86 10.82 5.63
C ALA A 181 -17.32 9.49 6.17
N SER A 182 -16.00 9.31 6.33
CA SER A 182 -15.44 8.05 6.82
C SER A 182 -15.98 7.63 8.18
N SER A 183 -16.17 6.34 8.33
CA SER A 183 -16.49 5.68 9.58
C SER A 183 -15.28 5.55 10.50
N MET A 184 -14.08 5.40 9.91
CA MET A 184 -12.84 5.30 10.66
C MET A 184 -12.10 6.64 10.77
N THR A 185 -11.23 6.71 11.77
CA THR A 185 -10.36 7.87 11.99
C THR A 185 -9.12 7.81 11.12
N ALA A 186 -8.46 8.96 10.90
CA ALA A 186 -7.17 9.04 10.22
C ALA A 186 -6.10 8.14 10.87
N ALA A 187 -6.14 7.96 12.19
CA ALA A 187 -5.20 7.09 12.91
C ALA A 187 -5.42 5.62 12.58
N GLN A 188 -6.66 5.16 12.53
CA GLN A 188 -7.02 3.79 12.13
C GLN A 188 -6.65 3.51 10.68
N ALA A 189 -6.98 4.43 9.76
CA ALA A 189 -6.62 4.31 8.36
C ALA A 189 -5.10 4.20 8.15
N ARG A 190 -4.32 5.04 8.84
CA ARG A 190 -2.84 4.98 8.81
C ARG A 190 -2.31 3.64 9.28
N GLU A 191 -2.88 3.06 10.33
CA GLU A 191 -2.45 1.75 10.83
C GLU A 191 -2.71 0.65 9.81
N ILE A 192 -3.86 0.68 9.14
CA ILE A 192 -4.22 -0.28 8.10
C ILE A 192 -3.30 -0.11 6.87
N VAL A 193 -3.09 1.12 6.41
CA VAL A 193 -2.26 1.40 5.21
C VAL A 193 -0.80 0.97 5.41
N ARG A 194 -0.30 0.92 6.64
CA ARG A 194 1.02 0.34 6.93
C ARG A 194 1.18 -1.11 6.48
N GLN A 195 0.07 -1.83 6.31
CA GLN A 195 0.07 -3.20 5.79
C GLN A 195 0.19 -3.24 4.26
N ALA A 196 -0.15 -2.15 3.56
CA ALA A 196 0.04 -2.05 2.13
C ALA A 196 1.54 -2.11 1.80
N GLN A 197 1.90 -3.02 0.90
CA GLN A 197 3.29 -3.24 0.51
C GLN A 197 3.65 -2.45 -0.76
N LEU A 198 3.18 -1.22 -0.84
CA LEU A 198 3.40 -0.32 -1.96
C LEU A 198 3.51 1.14 -1.49
N PRO A 199 4.29 1.98 -2.19
CA PRO A 199 4.26 3.43 -1.96
C PRO A 199 2.93 4.02 -2.40
N VAL A 200 2.41 4.98 -1.63
CA VAL A 200 1.22 5.76 -1.96
C VAL A 200 1.67 7.15 -2.39
N TYR A 201 1.44 7.48 -3.65
CA TYR A 201 1.60 8.82 -4.19
C TYR A 201 0.26 9.54 -4.11
N VAL A 202 0.27 10.77 -3.64
CA VAL A 202 -0.95 11.54 -3.44
C VAL A 202 -0.92 12.79 -4.32
N PHE A 203 -1.91 12.94 -5.19
CA PHE A 203 -2.17 14.12 -5.96
C PHE A 203 -3.29 14.90 -5.26
N GLY A 204 -2.89 15.86 -4.44
CA GLY A 204 -3.80 16.74 -3.70
C GLY A 204 -4.21 17.91 -4.59
N LEU A 205 -5.41 17.85 -5.16
CA LEU A 205 -5.96 18.93 -5.96
C LEU A 205 -6.38 20.08 -5.05
N GLU A 206 -5.89 21.28 -5.29
CA GLU A 206 -6.20 22.41 -4.42
C GLU A 206 -7.68 22.76 -4.45
N SER A 207 -8.35 22.61 -3.30
CA SER A 207 -9.77 22.90 -3.14
C SER A 207 -10.08 24.29 -2.59
N GLY A 208 -9.06 25.14 -2.46
CA GLY A 208 -9.22 26.53 -2.03
C GLY A 208 -9.01 26.79 -0.54
N ASP A 209 -8.99 25.77 0.32
CA ASP A 209 -8.61 25.94 1.73
C ASP A 209 -7.59 24.88 2.18
N PRO A 210 -6.29 25.14 1.96
CA PRO A 210 -5.22 24.25 2.43
C PRO A 210 -5.12 24.16 3.96
N TYR A 211 -5.94 24.95 4.67
CA TYR A 211 -5.99 25.00 6.14
C TYR A 211 -7.26 24.39 6.71
N ALA A 212 -8.10 23.78 5.87
CA ALA A 212 -9.26 23.03 6.38
C ALA A 212 -8.81 22.00 7.42
N VAL A 213 -9.42 22.06 8.61
CA VAL A 213 -9.02 21.24 9.76
C VAL A 213 -9.79 19.94 9.71
N THR A 214 -9.14 18.84 10.03
CA THR A 214 -9.79 17.53 10.25
C THR A 214 -10.83 17.63 11.38
N LYS A 215 -11.72 16.63 11.48
CA LYS A 215 -12.83 16.61 12.45
C LYS A 215 -12.38 17.02 13.85
N PRO A 216 -13.24 17.72 14.63
CA PRO A 216 -12.94 18.05 16.01
C PRO A 216 -12.54 16.81 16.83
N GLY A 217 -11.36 16.84 17.45
CA GLY A 217 -10.84 15.74 18.27
C GLY A 217 -9.70 14.94 17.63
N GLU A 218 -9.40 15.09 16.33
CA GLU A 218 -8.30 14.40 15.64
C GLU A 218 -6.97 15.19 15.60
N GLY A 219 -6.89 16.30 16.31
CA GLY A 219 -5.72 17.19 16.33
C GLY A 219 -5.74 18.20 15.18
N PHE A 220 -4.95 19.27 15.34
CA PHE A 220 -4.86 20.38 14.39
C PHE A 220 -3.96 20.05 13.18
N TYR A 221 -4.08 18.85 12.61
CA TYR A 221 -3.34 18.51 11.37
C TYR A 221 -4.08 19.09 10.18
N ARG A 222 -3.36 19.86 9.36
CA ARG A 222 -3.84 20.24 8.03
C ARG A 222 -4.07 18.97 7.23
N TYR A 223 -5.11 18.95 6.41
CA TYR A 223 -5.40 17.77 5.59
C TYR A 223 -4.21 17.42 4.68
N ALA A 224 -3.53 18.43 4.11
CA ALA A 224 -2.29 18.26 3.35
C ALA A 224 -1.17 17.60 4.18
N ASP A 225 -1.04 17.95 5.47
CA ASP A 225 -0.06 17.33 6.36
C ASP A 225 -0.39 15.84 6.61
N MET A 226 -1.68 15.50 6.73
CA MET A 226 -2.13 14.11 6.88
C MET A 226 -1.84 13.29 5.62
N LEU A 227 -2.16 13.82 4.44
CA LEU A 227 -1.88 13.18 3.16
C LEU A 227 -0.38 13.05 2.90
N ASN A 228 0.40 14.08 3.24
CA ASN A 228 1.85 14.03 3.15
C ASN A 228 2.45 12.97 4.09
N LEU A 229 1.93 12.87 5.32
CA LEU A 229 2.34 11.82 6.26
C LEU A 229 2.02 10.43 5.72
N LEU A 230 0.82 10.22 5.16
CA LEU A 230 0.41 8.96 4.53
C LEU A 230 1.38 8.55 3.41
N ALA A 231 1.66 9.47 2.49
CA ALA A 231 2.58 9.24 1.40
C ALA A 231 3.99 8.90 1.92
N HIS A 232 4.51 9.70 2.85
CA HIS A 232 5.86 9.51 3.39
C HIS A 232 6.04 8.19 4.16
N MET A 233 5.04 7.75 4.91
CA MET A 233 5.08 6.49 5.67
C MET A 233 5.21 5.28 4.76
N THR A 234 4.58 5.32 3.59
CA THR A 234 4.57 4.23 2.61
C THR A 234 5.75 4.27 1.65
N GLY A 235 6.56 5.34 1.69
CA GLY A 235 7.69 5.55 0.78
C GLY A 235 7.32 6.25 -0.52
N GLY A 236 6.10 6.78 -0.63
CA GLY A 236 5.63 7.63 -1.73
C GLY A 236 5.86 9.13 -1.47
N LYS A 237 5.10 9.97 -2.17
CA LYS A 237 5.22 11.42 -2.13
C LYS A 237 3.85 12.09 -2.29
N TYR A 238 3.65 13.21 -1.59
CA TYR A 238 2.52 14.12 -1.78
C TYR A 238 2.90 15.21 -2.78
N PHE A 239 1.99 15.50 -3.72
CA PHE A 239 2.08 16.60 -4.68
C PHE A 239 0.87 17.51 -4.47
N SER A 240 1.13 18.81 -4.29
CA SER A 240 0.10 19.85 -4.34
C SER A 240 -0.11 20.24 -5.78
N ILE A 241 -1.31 20.01 -6.30
CA ILE A 241 -1.65 20.23 -7.71
C ILE A 241 -2.52 21.48 -7.81
N ALA A 242 -1.94 22.56 -8.29
CA ALA A 242 -2.62 23.84 -8.53
C ALA A 242 -2.79 24.15 -10.03
N SER A 243 -2.07 23.40 -10.89
CA SER A 243 -2.06 23.64 -12.34
C SER A 243 -1.90 22.33 -13.13
N PRO A 244 -2.24 22.32 -14.43
CA PRO A 244 -1.94 21.19 -15.33
C PRO A 244 -0.44 20.85 -15.41
N ASP A 245 0.45 21.83 -15.30
CA ASP A 245 1.89 21.58 -15.30
C ASP A 245 2.33 20.83 -14.04
N ASP A 246 1.77 21.16 -12.85
CA ASP A 246 2.03 20.44 -11.61
C ASP A 246 1.58 18.97 -11.74
N MET A 247 0.41 18.73 -12.34
CA MET A 247 -0.11 17.38 -12.59
C MET A 247 0.84 16.58 -13.48
N LYS A 248 1.27 17.18 -14.59
CA LYS A 248 2.20 16.54 -15.53
C LYS A 248 3.53 16.21 -14.87
N GLU A 249 4.08 17.12 -14.05
CA GLU A 249 5.32 16.91 -13.31
C GLU A 249 5.15 15.77 -12.27
N ALA A 250 4.00 15.73 -11.57
CA ALA A 250 3.69 14.69 -10.62
C ALA A 250 3.61 13.32 -11.30
N CYS A 251 2.86 13.20 -12.40
CA CYS A 251 2.76 11.96 -13.17
C CYS A 251 4.14 11.48 -13.67
N ALA A 252 4.93 12.39 -14.24
CA ALA A 252 6.28 12.07 -14.71
C ALA A 252 7.17 11.57 -13.58
N THR A 253 7.13 12.25 -12.42
CA THR A 253 7.90 11.85 -11.23
C THR A 253 7.52 10.45 -10.76
N VAL A 254 6.22 10.13 -10.67
CA VAL A 254 5.76 8.80 -10.24
C VAL A 254 6.18 7.72 -11.24
N ALA A 255 5.99 7.98 -12.54
CA ALA A 255 6.41 7.05 -13.59
C ALA A 255 7.93 6.79 -13.56
N GLU A 256 8.74 7.83 -13.35
CA GLU A 256 10.18 7.68 -13.18
C GLU A 256 10.52 6.92 -11.89
N ASP A 257 9.92 7.28 -10.75
CA ASP A 257 10.15 6.58 -9.48
C ASP A 257 9.92 5.08 -9.64
N LEU A 258 8.83 4.66 -10.30
CA LEU A 258 8.54 3.24 -10.58
C LEU A 258 9.58 2.59 -11.51
N ARG A 259 10.00 3.27 -12.59
CA ARG A 259 11.02 2.73 -13.51
C ARG A 259 12.40 2.62 -12.84
N TYR A 260 12.75 3.53 -11.94
CA TYR A 260 14.05 3.56 -11.26
C TYR A 260 14.04 2.89 -9.88
N GLN A 261 12.92 2.33 -9.46
CA GLN A 261 12.76 1.62 -8.20
C GLN A 261 13.57 0.32 -8.18
N TYR A 262 14.30 0.10 -7.10
CA TYR A 262 14.80 -1.20 -6.67
C TYR A 262 13.77 -1.82 -5.72
N VAL A 263 13.66 -3.15 -5.68
CA VAL A 263 12.80 -3.81 -4.69
C VAL A 263 13.63 -4.86 -3.95
N LEU A 264 13.65 -4.74 -2.62
CA LEU A 264 14.27 -5.72 -1.74
C LEU A 264 13.16 -6.60 -1.16
N GLY A 265 13.31 -7.93 -1.22
CA GLY A 265 12.35 -8.87 -0.68
C GLY A 265 12.96 -9.73 0.42
N PHE A 266 12.28 -9.84 1.57
CA PHE A 266 12.71 -10.69 2.67
C PHE A 266 11.54 -11.39 3.34
N GLU A 267 11.84 -12.56 3.92
CA GLU A 267 10.90 -13.31 4.74
C GLU A 267 10.90 -12.79 6.18
N THR A 268 9.72 -12.63 6.75
CA THR A 268 9.55 -12.41 8.18
C THR A 268 8.77 -13.55 8.80
N GLN A 269 9.29 -14.09 9.90
CA GLN A 269 8.52 -15.01 10.72
C GLN A 269 7.56 -14.19 11.58
N GLY A 270 6.28 -14.56 11.56
CA GLY A 270 5.28 -13.91 12.39
C GLY A 270 5.72 -13.89 13.85
N SER A 271 6.01 -12.73 14.39
CA SER A 271 6.51 -12.58 15.77
C SER A 271 5.43 -12.76 16.84
N GLY A 272 4.22 -13.16 16.46
CA GLY A 272 3.08 -13.27 17.38
C GLY A 272 2.60 -11.93 17.98
N LYS A 273 3.20 -10.83 17.60
CA LYS A 273 2.84 -9.47 18.06
C LYS A 273 2.43 -8.62 16.87
N ASN A 274 1.24 -8.07 16.94
CA ASN A 274 0.76 -7.06 16.00
C ASN A 274 1.51 -5.74 16.29
N ALA A 275 2.82 -5.69 16.01
CA ALA A 275 3.69 -4.55 16.29
C ALA A 275 4.26 -4.01 14.99
N PHE A 276 4.31 -2.69 14.89
CA PHE A 276 5.00 -2.02 13.79
C PHE A 276 6.51 -2.29 13.90
N ARG A 277 7.10 -2.76 12.80
CA ARG A 277 8.53 -3.06 12.67
C ARG A 277 9.17 -1.98 11.79
N MET A 278 10.16 -1.31 12.33
CA MET A 278 10.84 -0.21 11.63
C MET A 278 11.81 -0.77 10.59
N ILE A 279 11.74 -0.24 9.36
CA ILE A 279 12.69 -0.55 8.27
C ILE A 279 13.66 0.62 8.09
N GLN A 280 14.93 0.30 7.95
CA GLN A 280 15.96 1.22 7.52
C GLN A 280 16.72 0.60 6.35
N VAL A 281 16.90 1.38 5.26
CA VAL A 281 17.68 0.99 4.10
C VAL A 281 18.84 1.97 3.96
N GLU A 282 20.05 1.44 3.93
CA GLU A 282 21.26 2.19 3.62
C GLU A 282 21.87 1.72 2.31
N VAL A 283 22.56 2.61 1.61
CA VAL A 283 23.20 2.31 0.33
C VAL A 283 24.67 2.72 0.39
N ARG A 284 25.56 1.74 0.23
CA ARG A 284 27.01 1.90 0.28
C ARG A 284 27.56 2.49 -1.02
N ASN A 285 27.21 3.74 -1.30
CA ASN A 285 27.72 4.44 -2.47
C ASN A 285 27.93 5.92 -2.16
N ARG A 286 29.13 6.46 -2.41
CA ARG A 286 29.49 7.85 -2.13
C ARG A 286 28.68 8.89 -2.90
N LYS A 287 28.01 8.48 -3.97
CA LYS A 287 27.16 9.36 -4.80
C LYS A 287 25.73 9.47 -4.26
N VAL A 288 25.34 8.67 -3.27
CA VAL A 288 24.01 8.73 -2.68
C VAL A 288 23.78 10.06 -1.98
N LYS A 289 22.71 10.73 -2.32
CA LYS A 289 22.21 11.94 -1.65
C LYS A 289 20.90 11.67 -0.90
N GLN A 290 20.09 10.76 -1.41
CA GLN A 290 18.79 10.44 -0.83
C GLN A 290 18.44 8.99 -1.09
N VAL A 291 17.89 8.33 -0.08
CA VAL A 291 17.24 7.01 -0.15
C VAL A 291 15.81 7.19 0.33
N LEU A 292 14.87 6.84 -0.54
CA LEU A 292 13.44 6.83 -0.22
C LEU A 292 12.99 5.37 -0.13
N SER A 293 12.38 5.00 0.98
CA SER A 293 11.80 3.68 1.21
C SER A 293 10.67 3.79 2.24
N ARG A 294 9.83 2.75 2.30
CA ARG A 294 8.84 2.65 3.38
C ARG A 294 9.53 2.62 4.75
N LYS A 295 8.88 3.19 5.75
CA LYS A 295 9.46 3.33 7.10
C LYS A 295 9.29 2.09 7.98
N GLY A 296 8.49 1.14 7.55
CA GLY A 296 8.27 -0.10 8.29
C GLY A 296 7.09 -0.89 7.75
N TYR A 297 6.74 -1.95 8.46
CA TYR A 297 5.59 -2.80 8.16
C TYR A 297 4.91 -3.25 9.45
N GLN A 298 3.66 -3.64 9.33
CA GLN A 298 2.93 -4.24 10.43
C GLN A 298 3.26 -5.73 10.51
N GLY A 299 3.77 -6.18 11.63
CA GLY A 299 4.02 -7.60 11.87
C GLY A 299 2.69 -8.38 11.83
N THR A 300 2.71 -9.56 11.23
CA THR A 300 1.51 -10.42 11.16
C THR A 300 1.15 -10.91 12.56
N PRO A 301 -0.09 -10.75 13.03
CA PRO A 301 -0.54 -11.40 14.26
C PRO A 301 -0.52 -12.92 14.08
N PRO A 302 -0.37 -13.70 15.17
CA PRO A 302 -0.54 -15.15 15.09
C PRO A 302 -1.95 -15.44 14.57
N ALA A 303 -2.09 -16.55 13.81
CA ALA A 303 -3.40 -17.02 13.41
C ALA A 303 -4.32 -17.11 14.62
N ALA A 304 -5.52 -16.53 14.53
CA ALA A 304 -6.53 -16.68 15.58
C ALA A 304 -6.85 -18.18 15.71
N LYS A 305 -6.72 -18.71 16.93
CA LYS A 305 -7.08 -20.08 17.27
C LYS A 305 -8.59 -20.26 17.25
#